data_cbabbdda3d12732567643f4a8051acfa
#
_entry.id   cbabbdda3d12732567643f4a8051acfa
#
_cell.length_a   1.000
_cell.length_b   1.000
_cell.length_c   1.000
_cell.angle_alpha   90.00
_cell.angle_beta   90.00
_cell.angle_gamma   90.00
#
_symmetry.space_group_name_H-M   'P 1'
#
loop_
_entity.id
_entity.type
_entity.pdbx_description
1 polymer ?
#
loop_
_entity_poly.entity_id
_entity_poly.type
_entity_poly.pdbx_seq_one_letter_code
_entity_poly.pdbx_strand_id
1 'polypeptide(L)'
;MRDFDPPITTLTAMTRISRTIELAKASWQVLKADKELLLLPVLSLIATILVAATFLAPILLGGGATALENPGPVGYVLLFAAYVVLAFITIFFNSALVHAANERLDGGDPTLGSAIRGALMRVGRILPWAIVSATVSIILRAIEERAGALGRIVSAIGGVAWSLVTFLVIPVLVIEGVGVGEAIKRSGALFKKTWGENVAAQVGFGLIGFLAMLPAFLIGAGAVAAGGAIAVIGIGAAVVWVLTVVMVLSALNGIFQTALYRHAAGVAAGSGPFGAGELQAAFQPKGGSSGFTRGFAG
;
A
#
# COMPACT_ATOMS: atom_id res chain seq x y z
N MET A 1 37.31 29.28 -14.37
CA MET A 1 35.89 28.98 -14.19
C MET A 1 35.83 27.48 -13.97
N ARG A 2 35.66 27.04 -12.72
CA ARG A 2 35.62 25.60 -12.38
C ARG A 2 34.20 25.12 -12.60
N ASP A 3 34.01 24.21 -13.57
CA ASP A 3 32.77 23.52 -13.78
C ASP A 3 32.45 22.73 -12.52
N PHE A 4 31.32 23.07 -11.89
CA PHE A 4 30.81 22.40 -10.72
C PHE A 4 29.98 21.20 -11.22
N ASP A 5 30.65 20.07 -11.47
CA ASP A 5 29.96 18.81 -11.71
C ASP A 5 29.32 18.36 -10.40
N PRO A 6 27.97 18.27 -10.33
CA PRO A 6 27.32 17.77 -9.14
C PRO A 6 27.69 16.27 -8.97
N PRO A 7 27.88 15.82 -7.72
CA PRO A 7 28.29 14.45 -7.45
C PRO A 7 27.28 13.44 -8.05
N ILE A 8 27.77 12.40 -8.70
CA ILE A 8 26.99 11.36 -9.42
C ILE A 8 25.85 10.79 -8.59
N THR A 9 25.97 10.79 -7.25
CA THR A 9 24.95 10.38 -6.28
C THR A 9 23.69 11.26 -6.29
N THR A 10 23.83 12.57 -6.52
CA THR A 10 22.68 13.51 -6.57
C THR A 10 21.90 13.37 -7.87
N LEU A 11 22.58 13.14 -9.00
CA LEU A 11 21.93 12.91 -10.30
C LEU A 11 21.14 11.60 -10.32
N THR A 12 21.68 10.54 -9.68
CA THR A 12 20.97 9.24 -9.56
C THR A 12 19.74 9.33 -8.64
N ALA A 13 19.81 10.11 -7.57
CA ALA A 13 18.67 10.33 -6.68
C ALA A 13 17.56 11.15 -7.36
N MET A 14 17.90 12.21 -8.08
CA MET A 14 16.93 13.02 -8.84
C MET A 14 16.22 12.23 -9.95
N THR A 15 16.95 11.35 -10.65
CA THR A 15 16.33 10.45 -11.65
C THR A 15 15.40 9.42 -11.01
N ARG A 16 15.65 8.95 -9.79
CA ARG A 16 14.78 8.02 -9.07
C ARG A 16 13.51 8.71 -8.57
N ILE A 17 13.61 9.92 -8.05
CA ILE A 17 12.46 10.72 -7.59
C ILE A 17 11.54 11.08 -8.78
N SER A 18 12.11 11.50 -9.92
CA SER A 18 11.30 11.82 -11.10
C SER A 18 10.52 10.61 -11.61
N ARG A 19 11.12 9.40 -11.58
CA ARG A 19 10.43 8.15 -11.92
C ARG A 19 9.30 7.82 -10.96
N THR A 20 9.50 8.02 -9.65
CA THR A 20 8.44 7.81 -8.67
C THR A 20 7.25 8.74 -8.91
N ILE A 21 7.51 9.99 -9.29
CA ILE A 21 6.46 10.95 -9.65
C ILE A 21 5.74 10.52 -10.93
N GLU A 22 6.45 10.03 -11.93
CA GLU A 22 5.86 9.52 -13.18
C GLU A 22 4.97 8.30 -12.91
N LEU A 23 5.43 7.35 -12.07
CA LEU A 23 4.62 6.20 -11.66
C LEU A 23 3.40 6.60 -10.82
N ALA A 24 3.55 7.56 -9.92
CA ALA A 24 2.42 8.10 -9.17
C ALA A 24 1.40 8.80 -10.10
N LYS A 25 1.87 9.57 -11.09
CA LYS A 25 1.01 10.17 -12.11
C LYS A 25 0.30 9.12 -12.96
N ALA A 26 1.01 8.07 -13.35
CA ALA A 26 0.44 6.96 -14.08
C ALA A 26 -0.65 6.23 -13.27
N SER A 27 -0.36 5.90 -12.00
CA SER A 27 -1.37 5.34 -11.10
C SER A 27 -2.58 6.26 -10.90
N TRP A 28 -2.36 7.58 -10.87
CA TRP A 28 -3.42 8.58 -10.80
C TRP A 28 -4.27 8.63 -12.06
N GLN A 29 -3.68 8.42 -13.25
CA GLN A 29 -4.43 8.36 -14.50
C GLN A 29 -5.35 7.14 -14.55
N VAL A 30 -4.86 5.96 -14.09
CA VAL A 30 -5.71 4.76 -13.94
C VAL A 30 -6.87 5.05 -12.99
N LEU A 31 -6.59 5.63 -11.83
CA LEU A 31 -7.62 5.95 -10.85
C LEU A 31 -8.65 6.95 -11.37
N LYS A 32 -8.25 7.91 -12.22
CA LYS A 32 -9.17 8.86 -12.87
C LYS A 32 -10.03 8.18 -13.93
N ALA A 33 -9.48 7.22 -14.65
CA ALA A 33 -10.23 6.46 -15.65
C ALA A 33 -11.31 5.60 -14.98
N ASP A 34 -10.97 4.99 -13.84
CA ASP A 34 -11.85 4.09 -13.10
C ASP A 34 -12.11 4.58 -11.69
N LYS A 35 -12.99 5.56 -11.57
CA LYS A 35 -13.39 6.11 -10.25
C LYS A 35 -14.04 5.07 -9.35
N GLU A 36 -14.59 4.01 -9.92
CA GLU A 36 -15.16 2.87 -9.18
C GLU A 36 -14.11 2.17 -8.31
N LEU A 37 -12.83 2.21 -8.67
CA LEU A 37 -11.75 1.63 -7.86
C LEU A 37 -11.61 2.30 -6.50
N LEU A 38 -12.01 3.58 -6.37
CA LEU A 38 -12.05 4.28 -5.08
C LEU A 38 -13.11 3.71 -4.13
N LEU A 39 -14.14 3.04 -4.65
CA LEU A 39 -15.15 2.42 -3.80
C LEU A 39 -14.60 1.24 -3.00
N LEU A 40 -13.56 0.56 -3.48
CA LEU A 40 -12.96 -0.59 -2.77
C LEU A 40 -12.32 -0.20 -1.43
N PRO A 41 -11.46 0.83 -1.32
CA PRO A 41 -11.00 1.33 -0.02
C PRO A 41 -12.13 1.87 0.86
N VAL A 42 -13.17 2.50 0.28
CA VAL A 42 -14.36 2.96 1.02
C VAL A 42 -15.10 1.78 1.65
N LEU A 43 -15.38 0.74 0.88
CA LEU A 43 -16.04 -0.48 1.36
C LEU A 43 -15.19 -1.18 2.41
N SER A 44 -13.86 -1.22 2.20
CA SER A 44 -12.91 -1.75 3.20
C SER A 44 -13.03 -1.00 4.53
N LEU A 45 -13.06 0.33 4.49
CA LEU A 45 -13.19 1.16 5.70
C LEU A 45 -14.53 0.91 6.39
N ILE A 46 -15.64 0.92 5.66
CA ILE A 46 -16.98 0.66 6.22
C ILE A 46 -17.03 -0.73 6.85
N ALA A 47 -16.58 -1.76 6.14
CA ALA A 47 -16.54 -3.12 6.66
C ALA A 47 -15.65 -3.24 7.91
N THR A 48 -14.49 -2.57 7.91
CA THR A 48 -13.59 -2.52 9.07
C THR A 48 -14.26 -1.88 10.27
N ILE A 49 -14.95 -0.74 10.10
CA ILE A 49 -15.65 -0.05 11.18
C ILE A 49 -16.80 -0.91 11.73
N LEU A 50 -17.61 -1.52 10.86
CA LEU A 50 -18.72 -2.38 11.27
C LEU A 50 -18.23 -3.60 12.07
N VAL A 51 -17.20 -4.27 11.59
CA VAL A 51 -16.62 -5.43 12.26
C VAL A 51 -15.94 -5.01 13.57
N ALA A 52 -15.15 -3.93 13.57
CA ALA A 52 -14.53 -3.41 14.79
C ALA A 52 -15.61 -3.07 15.85
N ALA A 53 -16.69 -2.43 15.44
CA ALA A 53 -17.81 -2.12 16.34
C ALA A 53 -18.45 -3.39 16.92
N THR A 54 -18.60 -4.45 16.12
CA THR A 54 -19.14 -5.74 16.57
C THR A 54 -18.29 -6.38 17.67
N PHE A 55 -16.96 -6.26 17.59
CA PHE A 55 -16.06 -6.78 18.62
C PHE A 55 -15.93 -5.85 19.82
N LEU A 56 -15.97 -4.53 19.61
CA LEU A 56 -15.80 -3.54 20.68
C LEU A 56 -17.08 -3.32 21.50
N ALA A 57 -18.26 -3.37 20.88
CA ALA A 57 -19.52 -3.10 21.57
C ALA A 57 -19.74 -4.01 22.80
N PRO A 58 -19.57 -5.34 22.75
CA PRO A 58 -19.71 -6.20 23.94
C PRO A 58 -18.73 -5.84 25.06
N ILE A 59 -17.51 -5.44 24.71
CA ILE A 59 -16.46 -5.06 25.66
C ILE A 59 -16.86 -3.76 26.38
N LEU A 60 -17.30 -2.76 25.61
CA LEU A 60 -17.69 -1.45 26.16
C LEU A 60 -18.97 -1.53 27.01
N LEU A 61 -19.93 -2.39 26.60
CA LEU A 61 -21.22 -2.54 27.27
C LEU A 61 -21.16 -3.51 28.48
N GLY A 62 -20.24 -4.48 28.44
CA GLY A 62 -20.21 -5.59 29.43
C GLY A 62 -19.16 -5.48 30.52
N GLY A 63 -18.10 -4.73 30.36
CA GLY A 63 -16.99 -4.70 31.33
C GLY A 63 -16.13 -3.45 31.30
N GLY A 64 -16.39 -2.55 30.33
CA GLY A 64 -15.58 -1.35 30.16
C GLY A 64 -14.14 -1.65 29.76
N ALA A 65 -13.24 -0.66 29.91
CA ALA A 65 -11.81 -0.78 29.55
C ALA A 65 -11.06 -1.85 30.38
N THR A 66 -11.54 -2.17 31.57
CA THR A 66 -10.91 -3.18 32.45
C THR A 66 -10.95 -4.58 31.88
N ALA A 67 -11.94 -4.92 31.04
CA ALA A 67 -12.01 -6.18 30.32
C ALA A 67 -10.91 -6.34 29.25
N LEU A 68 -10.37 -5.21 28.76
CA LEU A 68 -9.23 -5.20 27.81
C LEU A 68 -7.87 -5.33 28.52
N GLU A 69 -7.77 -4.87 29.78
CA GLU A 69 -6.53 -4.95 30.55
C GLU A 69 -6.19 -6.39 30.98
N ASN A 70 -7.24 -7.19 31.28
CA ASN A 70 -7.09 -8.58 31.68
C ASN A 70 -8.11 -9.49 30.99
N PRO A 71 -7.97 -9.74 29.69
CA PRO A 71 -9.00 -10.40 28.88
C PRO A 71 -9.17 -11.90 29.16
N GLY A 72 -8.30 -12.51 29.97
CA GLY A 72 -8.28 -13.95 30.17
C GLY A 72 -8.04 -14.77 28.90
N PRO A 73 -7.94 -16.11 28.97
CA PRO A 73 -7.61 -16.94 27.80
C PRO A 73 -8.61 -16.80 26.66
N VAL A 74 -9.91 -16.77 26.95
CA VAL A 74 -10.97 -16.61 25.94
C VAL A 74 -10.90 -15.23 25.30
N GLY A 75 -10.66 -14.19 26.09
CA GLY A 75 -10.49 -12.83 25.58
C GLY A 75 -9.31 -12.68 24.62
N TYR A 76 -8.18 -13.31 24.89
CA TYR A 76 -7.04 -13.33 23.96
C TYR A 76 -7.38 -14.01 22.63
N VAL A 77 -8.13 -15.11 22.65
CA VAL A 77 -8.58 -15.80 21.43
C VAL A 77 -9.53 -14.89 20.62
N LEU A 78 -10.45 -14.22 21.30
CA LEU A 78 -11.38 -13.28 20.63
C LEU A 78 -10.64 -12.07 20.05
N LEU A 79 -9.68 -11.50 20.77
CA LEU A 79 -8.85 -10.41 20.26
C LEU A 79 -8.01 -10.84 19.04
N PHE A 80 -7.43 -12.04 19.08
CA PHE A 80 -6.72 -12.59 17.93
C PHE A 80 -7.65 -12.79 16.73
N ALA A 81 -8.84 -13.38 16.97
CA ALA A 81 -9.83 -13.57 15.91
C ALA A 81 -10.27 -12.23 15.31
N ALA A 82 -10.56 -11.22 16.15
CA ALA A 82 -10.89 -9.87 15.69
C ALA A 82 -9.77 -9.30 14.81
N TYR A 83 -8.52 -9.43 15.25
CA TYR A 83 -7.37 -8.93 14.51
C TYR A 83 -7.20 -9.62 13.15
N VAL A 84 -7.39 -10.95 13.10
CA VAL A 84 -7.37 -11.72 11.85
C VAL A 84 -8.50 -11.30 10.91
N VAL A 85 -9.72 -11.10 11.43
CA VAL A 85 -10.87 -10.68 10.60
C VAL A 85 -10.64 -9.27 10.04
N LEU A 86 -10.14 -8.33 10.84
CA LEU A 86 -9.81 -6.98 10.38
C LEU A 86 -8.68 -6.99 9.33
N ALA A 87 -7.64 -7.80 9.54
CA ALA A 87 -6.59 -8.00 8.57
C ALA A 87 -7.13 -8.63 7.27
N PHE A 88 -8.02 -9.63 7.39
CA PHE A 88 -8.66 -10.26 6.23
C PHE A 88 -9.46 -9.25 5.40
N ILE A 89 -10.27 -8.41 6.03
CA ILE A 89 -11.07 -7.37 5.33
C ILE A 89 -10.13 -6.47 4.52
N THR A 90 -9.09 -5.94 5.15
CA THR A 90 -8.13 -5.04 4.50
C THR A 90 -7.43 -5.72 3.32
N ILE A 91 -6.95 -6.96 3.51
CA ILE A 91 -6.25 -7.73 2.48
C ILE A 91 -7.22 -8.13 1.37
N PHE A 92 -8.47 -8.48 1.68
CA PHE A 92 -9.49 -8.84 0.71
C PHE A 92 -9.80 -7.68 -0.25
N PHE A 93 -10.07 -6.49 0.27
CA PHE A 93 -10.36 -5.33 -0.59
C PHE A 93 -9.11 -4.84 -1.35
N ASN A 94 -7.91 -4.96 -0.77
CA ASN A 94 -6.68 -4.71 -1.51
C ASN A 94 -6.48 -5.75 -2.63
N SER A 95 -6.81 -7.02 -2.39
CA SER A 95 -6.78 -8.07 -3.42
C SER A 95 -7.80 -7.79 -4.55
N ALA A 96 -8.99 -7.29 -4.23
CA ALA A 96 -9.97 -6.85 -5.21
C ALA A 96 -9.43 -5.69 -6.06
N LEU A 97 -8.79 -4.72 -5.42
CA LEU A 97 -8.16 -3.58 -6.10
C LEU A 97 -7.02 -4.04 -7.03
N VAL A 98 -6.17 -4.96 -6.58
CA VAL A 98 -5.08 -5.53 -7.41
C VAL A 98 -5.66 -6.28 -8.61
N HIS A 99 -6.75 -7.05 -8.44
CA HIS A 99 -7.41 -7.74 -9.53
C HIS A 99 -7.93 -6.75 -10.58
N ALA A 100 -8.66 -5.72 -10.16
CA ALA A 100 -9.18 -4.68 -11.04
C ALA A 100 -8.06 -3.89 -11.73
N ALA A 101 -7.02 -3.52 -10.99
CA ALA A 101 -5.86 -2.84 -11.57
C ALA A 101 -5.17 -3.71 -12.63
N ASN A 102 -5.04 -5.02 -12.38
CA ASN A 102 -4.48 -5.94 -13.36
C ASN A 102 -5.36 -6.05 -14.62
N GLU A 103 -6.69 -6.15 -14.45
CA GLU A 103 -7.67 -6.16 -15.54
C GLU A 103 -7.55 -4.88 -16.40
N ARG A 104 -7.45 -3.70 -15.78
CA ARG A 104 -7.24 -2.43 -16.49
C ARG A 104 -5.91 -2.38 -17.23
N LEU A 105 -4.84 -2.86 -16.63
CA LEU A 105 -3.51 -2.91 -17.25
C LEU A 105 -3.44 -3.91 -18.43
N ASP A 106 -4.35 -4.89 -18.47
CA ASP A 106 -4.55 -5.78 -19.63
C ASP A 106 -5.43 -5.15 -20.73
N GLY A 107 -5.94 -3.93 -20.52
CA GLY A 107 -6.82 -3.22 -21.46
C GLY A 107 -8.30 -3.54 -21.27
N GLY A 108 -8.67 -4.23 -20.19
CA GLY A 108 -10.05 -4.48 -19.83
C GLY A 108 -10.75 -3.28 -19.20
N ASP A 109 -12.02 -3.45 -18.83
CA ASP A 109 -12.85 -2.44 -18.17
C ASP A 109 -13.34 -2.99 -16.82
N PRO A 110 -12.53 -2.83 -15.75
CA PRO A 110 -12.85 -3.40 -14.45
C PRO A 110 -14.05 -2.70 -13.83
N THR A 111 -14.95 -3.52 -13.28
CA THR A 111 -16.09 -3.07 -12.48
C THR A 111 -15.89 -3.44 -11.02
N LEU A 112 -16.62 -2.78 -10.11
CA LEU A 112 -16.66 -3.18 -8.71
C LEU A 112 -17.03 -4.66 -8.54
N GLY A 113 -17.96 -5.16 -9.38
CA GLY A 113 -18.38 -6.58 -9.37
C GLY A 113 -17.28 -7.53 -9.82
N SER A 114 -16.53 -7.22 -10.89
CA SER A 114 -15.40 -8.04 -11.36
C SER A 114 -14.27 -8.07 -10.31
N ALA A 115 -13.96 -6.92 -9.71
CA ALA A 115 -12.96 -6.79 -8.65
C ALA A 115 -13.27 -7.68 -7.44
N ILE A 116 -14.49 -7.58 -6.89
CA ILE A 116 -14.92 -8.39 -5.73
C ILE A 116 -14.95 -9.87 -6.08
N ARG A 117 -15.48 -10.24 -7.26
CA ARG A 117 -15.50 -11.63 -7.72
C ARG A 117 -14.07 -12.20 -7.84
N GLY A 118 -13.13 -11.41 -8.38
CA GLY A 118 -11.73 -11.80 -8.48
C GLY A 118 -11.11 -12.10 -7.10
N ALA A 119 -11.37 -11.26 -6.09
CA ALA A 119 -10.94 -11.50 -4.72
C ALA A 119 -11.62 -12.72 -4.09
N LEU A 120 -12.93 -12.90 -4.30
CA LEU A 120 -13.69 -14.06 -3.79
C LEU A 120 -13.12 -15.37 -4.31
N MET A 121 -12.76 -15.45 -5.59
CA MET A 121 -12.12 -16.65 -6.16
C MET A 121 -10.76 -16.96 -5.53
N ARG A 122 -10.14 -16.00 -4.85
CA ARG A 122 -8.84 -16.12 -4.18
C ARG A 122 -8.92 -16.20 -2.66
N VAL A 123 -10.13 -16.23 -2.07
CA VAL A 123 -10.34 -16.27 -0.61
C VAL A 123 -9.55 -17.37 0.07
N GLY A 124 -9.50 -18.58 -0.51
CA GLY A 124 -8.71 -19.70 0.02
C GLY A 124 -7.20 -19.45 0.12
N ARG A 125 -6.67 -18.37 -0.51
CA ARG A 125 -5.28 -17.92 -0.42
C ARG A 125 -5.16 -16.64 0.40
N ILE A 126 -6.15 -15.76 0.31
CA ILE A 126 -6.21 -14.50 1.04
C ILE A 126 -6.34 -14.75 2.54
N LEU A 127 -7.21 -15.68 2.96
CA LEU A 127 -7.43 -15.97 4.38
C LEU A 127 -6.18 -16.52 5.09
N PRO A 128 -5.47 -17.55 4.57
CA PRO A 128 -4.20 -17.97 5.15
C PRO A 128 -3.16 -16.85 5.20
N TRP A 129 -3.11 -16.00 4.19
CA TRP A 129 -2.23 -14.83 4.19
C TRP A 129 -2.59 -13.83 5.28
N ALA A 130 -3.87 -13.57 5.52
CA ALA A 130 -4.34 -12.71 6.60
C ALA A 130 -3.93 -13.25 7.98
N ILE A 131 -4.03 -14.57 8.19
CA ILE A 131 -3.60 -15.23 9.43
C ILE A 131 -2.09 -15.07 9.62
N VAL A 132 -1.28 -15.33 8.59
CA VAL A 132 0.18 -15.17 8.65
C VAL A 132 0.55 -13.72 8.96
N SER A 133 -0.03 -12.75 8.24
CA SER A 133 0.22 -11.33 8.45
C SER A 133 -0.15 -10.86 9.84
N ALA A 134 -1.31 -11.29 10.35
CA ALA A 134 -1.79 -10.99 11.69
C ALA A 134 -0.84 -11.56 12.74
N THR A 135 -0.43 -12.82 12.59
CA THR A 135 0.49 -13.51 13.51
C THR A 135 1.85 -12.80 13.59
N VAL A 136 2.45 -12.48 12.43
CA VAL A 136 3.74 -11.78 12.41
C VAL A 136 3.63 -10.39 13.03
N SER A 137 2.56 -9.65 12.77
CA SER A 137 2.33 -8.33 13.37
C SER A 137 2.21 -8.40 14.90
N ILE A 138 1.52 -9.41 15.44
CA ILE A 138 1.40 -9.63 16.89
C ILE A 138 2.75 -10.01 17.50
N ILE A 139 3.53 -10.86 16.82
CA ILE A 139 4.87 -11.24 17.30
C ILE A 139 5.79 -10.01 17.36
N LEU A 140 5.82 -9.20 16.33
CA LEU A 140 6.63 -7.97 16.28
C LEU A 140 6.22 -7.01 17.42
N ARG A 141 4.92 -6.84 17.65
CA ARG A 141 4.41 -6.02 18.74
C ARG A 141 4.77 -6.58 20.11
N ALA A 142 4.67 -7.88 20.31
CA ALA A 142 5.07 -8.53 21.57
C ALA A 142 6.57 -8.35 21.86
N ILE A 143 7.42 -8.37 20.84
CA ILE A 143 8.86 -8.07 20.96
C ILE A 143 9.06 -6.61 21.39
N GLU A 144 8.35 -5.69 20.77
CA GLU A 144 8.42 -4.26 21.10
C GLU A 144 8.05 -3.98 22.56
N GLU A 145 6.95 -4.57 23.03
CA GLU A 145 6.43 -4.36 24.39
C GLU A 145 7.32 -4.97 25.47
N ARG A 146 7.93 -6.15 25.21
CA ARG A 146 8.68 -6.91 26.24
C ARG A 146 10.17 -6.57 26.35
N ALA A 147 10.80 -6.14 25.28
CA ALA A 147 12.26 -5.95 25.23
C ALA A 147 12.70 -4.48 25.34
N GLY A 148 11.83 -3.55 25.76
CA GLY A 148 12.15 -2.15 26.01
C GLY A 148 12.73 -1.43 24.80
N ALA A 149 13.79 -0.66 24.98
CA ALA A 149 14.41 0.13 23.89
C ALA A 149 14.99 -0.75 22.78
N LEU A 150 15.63 -1.86 23.13
CA LEU A 150 16.16 -2.83 22.15
C LEU A 150 15.02 -3.51 21.38
N GLY A 151 13.93 -3.86 22.05
CA GLY A 151 12.75 -4.44 21.40
C GLY A 151 12.14 -3.53 20.37
N ARG A 152 12.08 -2.23 20.62
CA ARG A 152 11.61 -1.23 19.64
C ARG A 152 12.48 -1.19 18.38
N ILE A 153 13.81 -1.25 18.54
CA ILE A 153 14.73 -1.28 17.41
C ILE A 153 14.58 -2.58 16.59
N VAL A 154 14.56 -3.72 17.27
CA VAL A 154 14.41 -5.04 16.63
C VAL A 154 13.07 -5.16 15.93
N SER A 155 11.97 -4.74 16.57
CA SER A 155 10.62 -4.73 15.99
C SER A 155 10.54 -3.79 14.79
N ALA A 156 11.13 -2.59 14.86
CA ALA A 156 11.15 -1.65 13.74
C ALA A 156 11.92 -2.21 12.53
N ILE A 157 13.11 -2.76 12.74
CA ILE A 157 13.91 -3.36 11.64
C ILE A 157 13.20 -4.60 11.08
N GLY A 158 12.68 -5.48 11.95
CA GLY A 158 11.92 -6.66 11.56
C GLY A 158 10.65 -6.30 10.79
N GLY A 159 9.93 -5.27 11.22
CA GLY A 159 8.74 -4.77 10.55
C GLY A 159 9.04 -4.19 9.16
N VAL A 160 10.12 -3.41 9.03
CA VAL A 160 10.57 -2.91 7.72
C VAL A 160 10.97 -4.08 6.82
N ALA A 161 11.80 -5.01 7.30
CA ALA A 161 12.20 -6.18 6.51
C ALA A 161 10.99 -7.01 6.07
N TRP A 162 10.03 -7.24 6.98
CA TRP A 162 8.78 -7.92 6.67
C TRP A 162 7.97 -7.18 5.59
N SER A 163 7.76 -5.88 5.75
CA SER A 163 7.00 -5.08 4.78
C SER A 163 7.64 -5.09 3.38
N LEU A 164 8.97 -5.04 3.31
CA LEU A 164 9.70 -5.09 2.05
C LEU A 164 9.55 -6.45 1.35
N VAL A 165 9.76 -7.55 2.09
CA VAL A 165 9.66 -8.91 1.53
C VAL A 165 8.23 -9.22 1.11
N THR A 166 7.24 -8.71 1.82
CA THR A 166 5.82 -9.00 1.58
C THR A 166 5.11 -7.99 0.69
N PHE A 167 5.82 -6.96 0.23
CA PHE A 167 5.24 -5.86 -0.54
C PHE A 167 4.46 -6.32 -1.78
N LEU A 168 4.96 -7.32 -2.51
CA LEU A 168 4.33 -7.87 -3.71
C LEU A 168 3.55 -9.17 -3.46
N VAL A 169 3.35 -9.58 -2.21
CA VAL A 169 2.64 -10.85 -1.91
C VAL A 169 1.22 -10.82 -2.42
N ILE A 170 0.49 -9.71 -2.27
CA ILE A 170 -0.90 -9.62 -2.71
C ILE A 170 -1.01 -9.73 -4.24
N PRO A 171 -0.26 -8.97 -5.06
CA PRO A 171 -0.22 -9.20 -6.50
C PRO A 171 0.12 -10.64 -6.89
N VAL A 172 1.11 -11.26 -6.25
CA VAL A 172 1.49 -12.66 -6.54
C VAL A 172 0.36 -13.62 -6.20
N LEU A 173 -0.29 -13.49 -5.04
CA LEU A 173 -1.42 -14.33 -4.64
C LEU A 173 -2.60 -14.20 -5.59
N VAL A 174 -2.91 -12.97 -6.02
CA VAL A 174 -4.09 -12.67 -6.84
C VAL A 174 -3.85 -13.05 -8.30
N ILE A 175 -2.72 -12.69 -8.86
CA ILE A 175 -2.43 -12.83 -10.29
C ILE A 175 -1.88 -14.22 -10.59
N GLU A 176 -0.81 -14.68 -9.91
CA GLU A 176 -0.24 -16.01 -10.14
C GLU A 176 -1.09 -17.13 -9.50
N GLY A 177 -1.86 -16.82 -8.44
CA GLY A 177 -2.73 -17.77 -7.79
C GLY A 177 -1.98 -18.89 -7.06
N VAL A 178 -0.78 -18.62 -6.55
CA VAL A 178 0.05 -19.56 -5.79
C VAL A 178 -0.29 -19.55 -4.28
N GLY A 179 0.27 -20.50 -3.53
CA GLY A 179 0.10 -20.55 -2.07
C GLY A 179 0.94 -19.48 -1.34
N VAL A 180 0.62 -19.23 -0.06
CA VAL A 180 1.24 -18.17 0.75
C VAL A 180 2.76 -18.29 0.82
N GLY A 181 3.30 -19.49 1.09
CA GLY A 181 4.75 -19.69 1.19
C GLY A 181 5.48 -19.39 -0.12
N GLU A 182 4.90 -19.79 -1.25
CA GLU A 182 5.45 -19.50 -2.57
C GLU A 182 5.32 -18.01 -2.89
N ALA A 183 4.19 -17.38 -2.55
CA ALA A 183 3.97 -15.95 -2.74
C ALA A 183 5.01 -15.10 -1.98
N ILE A 184 5.37 -15.47 -0.75
CA ILE A 184 6.41 -14.78 0.04
C ILE A 184 7.78 -14.92 -0.65
N LYS A 185 8.16 -16.13 -1.07
CA LYS A 185 9.43 -16.37 -1.78
C LYS A 185 9.48 -15.59 -3.08
N ARG A 186 8.40 -15.63 -3.86
CA ARG A 186 8.29 -14.94 -5.14
C ARG A 186 8.33 -13.42 -4.97
N SER A 187 7.60 -12.88 -3.98
CA SER A 187 7.65 -11.46 -3.62
C SER A 187 9.06 -11.00 -3.28
N GLY A 188 9.78 -11.75 -2.42
CA GLY A 188 11.16 -11.43 -2.07
C GLY A 188 12.12 -11.49 -3.26
N ALA A 189 11.94 -12.44 -4.19
CA ALA A 189 12.76 -12.54 -5.40
C ALA A 189 12.50 -11.37 -6.36
N LEU A 190 11.23 -11.00 -6.57
CA LEU A 190 10.84 -9.85 -7.39
C LEU A 190 11.30 -8.53 -6.76
N PHE A 191 11.19 -8.41 -5.43
CA PHE A 191 11.67 -7.25 -4.69
C PHE A 191 13.17 -7.00 -4.90
N LYS A 192 14.00 -8.05 -4.89
CA LYS A 192 15.45 -7.92 -5.16
C LYS A 192 15.75 -7.34 -6.54
N LYS A 193 14.92 -7.63 -7.55
CA LYS A 193 15.09 -7.10 -8.91
C LYS A 193 14.75 -5.62 -9.01
N THR A 194 13.79 -5.16 -8.22
CA THR A 194 13.23 -3.79 -8.27
C THR A 194 13.48 -3.00 -6.98
N TRP A 195 14.51 -3.40 -6.21
CA TRP A 195 14.77 -2.86 -4.88
C TRP A 195 14.86 -1.32 -4.83
N GLY A 196 15.60 -0.74 -5.79
CA GLY A 196 15.80 0.71 -5.83
C GLY A 196 14.50 1.48 -6.14
N GLU A 197 13.67 0.96 -7.05
CA GLU A 197 12.40 1.56 -7.44
C GLU A 197 11.36 1.43 -6.32
N ASN A 198 11.32 0.28 -5.64
CA ASN A 198 10.41 0.03 -4.52
C ASN A 198 10.66 1.00 -3.35
N VAL A 199 11.91 1.15 -2.93
CA VAL A 199 12.26 2.04 -1.81
C VAL A 199 11.97 3.49 -2.17
N ALA A 200 12.36 3.93 -3.37
CA ALA A 200 12.09 5.29 -3.83
C ALA A 200 10.59 5.59 -3.91
N ALA A 201 9.79 4.62 -4.38
CA ALA A 201 8.34 4.76 -4.44
C ALA A 201 7.70 4.86 -3.05
N GLN A 202 8.08 3.99 -2.11
CA GLN A 202 7.54 4.05 -0.75
C GLN A 202 7.87 5.36 -0.05
N VAL A 203 9.10 5.87 -0.19
CA VAL A 203 9.49 7.18 0.33
C VAL A 203 8.69 8.30 -0.35
N GLY A 204 8.51 8.22 -1.68
CA GLY A 204 7.72 9.18 -2.44
C GLY A 204 6.24 9.21 -2.03
N PHE A 205 5.59 8.04 -1.96
CA PHE A 205 4.20 7.95 -1.47
C PHE A 205 4.06 8.38 -0.01
N GLY A 206 5.04 8.05 0.85
CA GLY A 206 5.09 8.51 2.23
C GLY A 206 5.16 10.04 2.33
N LEU A 207 6.01 10.68 1.54
CA LEU A 207 6.13 12.14 1.50
C LEU A 207 4.86 12.82 0.96
N ILE A 208 4.30 12.30 -0.13
CA ILE A 208 3.03 12.80 -0.68
C ILE A 208 1.91 12.64 0.36
N GLY A 209 1.84 11.50 1.04
CA GLY A 209 0.88 11.25 2.10
C GLY A 209 1.04 12.22 3.27
N PHE A 210 2.27 12.44 3.73
CA PHE A 210 2.57 13.39 4.78
C PHE A 210 2.13 14.82 4.41
N LEU A 211 2.49 15.29 3.22
CA LEU A 211 2.08 16.62 2.75
C LEU A 211 0.56 16.74 2.59
N ALA A 212 -0.11 15.69 2.13
CA ALA A 212 -1.56 15.66 2.00
C ALA A 212 -2.29 15.64 3.36
N MET A 213 -1.63 15.20 4.44
CA MET A 213 -2.19 15.24 5.79
C MET A 213 -2.08 16.60 6.48
N LEU A 214 -1.17 17.49 6.02
CA LEU A 214 -0.96 18.80 6.65
C LEU A 214 -2.24 19.66 6.76
N PRO A 215 -3.12 19.74 5.73
CA PRO A 215 -4.37 20.50 5.86
C PRO A 215 -5.26 19.99 6.99
N ALA A 216 -5.38 18.67 7.17
CA ALA A 216 -6.16 18.09 8.26
C ALA A 216 -5.61 18.48 9.63
N PHE A 217 -4.27 18.45 9.76
CA PHE A 217 -3.61 18.83 11.00
C PHE A 217 -3.84 20.31 11.34
N LEU A 218 -3.73 21.21 10.34
CA LEU A 218 -3.97 22.64 10.51
C LEU A 218 -5.44 22.94 10.85
N ILE A 219 -6.38 22.30 10.14
CA ILE A 219 -7.83 22.43 10.40
C ILE A 219 -8.14 21.93 11.80
N GLY A 220 -7.64 20.75 12.20
CA GLY A 220 -7.86 20.16 13.52
C GLY A 220 -7.30 21.02 14.65
N ALA A 221 -6.06 21.49 14.51
CA ALA A 221 -5.41 22.35 15.49
C ALA A 221 -6.14 23.69 15.65
N GLY A 222 -6.50 24.33 14.53
CA GLY A 222 -7.26 25.58 14.53
C GLY A 222 -8.66 25.40 15.15
N ALA A 223 -9.31 24.27 14.87
CA ALA A 223 -10.63 23.95 15.42
C ALA A 223 -10.58 23.79 16.96
N VAL A 224 -9.56 23.05 17.47
CA VAL A 224 -9.36 22.87 18.91
C VAL A 224 -9.08 24.21 19.59
N ALA A 225 -8.28 25.09 18.96
CA ALA A 225 -7.99 26.42 19.50
C ALA A 225 -9.22 27.35 19.54
N ALA A 226 -10.14 27.21 18.56
CA ALA A 226 -11.36 28.01 18.50
C ALA A 226 -12.43 27.58 19.52
N GLY A 227 -12.44 26.31 19.91
CA GLY A 227 -13.38 25.76 20.91
C GLY A 227 -14.85 25.67 20.45
N GLY A 228 -15.71 25.24 21.35
CA GLY A 228 -17.18 25.23 21.15
C GLY A 228 -17.63 24.44 19.90
N ALA A 229 -18.65 24.93 19.23
CA ALA A 229 -19.22 24.29 18.04
C ALA A 229 -18.22 24.26 16.87
N ILE A 230 -17.30 25.23 16.76
CA ILE A 230 -16.26 25.30 15.72
C ILE A 230 -15.30 24.13 15.86
N ALA A 231 -14.95 23.74 17.09
CA ALA A 231 -14.11 22.57 17.33
C ALA A 231 -14.75 21.29 16.76
N VAL A 232 -16.03 21.07 17.01
CA VAL A 232 -16.75 19.86 16.53
C VAL A 232 -16.77 19.81 15.00
N ILE A 233 -17.12 20.92 14.36
CA ILE A 233 -17.21 21.01 12.89
C ILE A 233 -15.82 20.84 12.27
N GLY A 234 -14.81 21.54 12.79
CA GLY A 234 -13.46 21.49 12.25
C GLY A 234 -12.78 20.14 12.45
N ILE A 235 -12.97 19.48 13.59
CA ILE A 235 -12.49 18.11 13.80
C ILE A 235 -13.21 17.15 12.84
N GLY A 236 -14.52 17.29 12.66
CA GLY A 236 -15.26 16.49 11.67
C GLY A 236 -14.71 16.67 10.26
N ALA A 237 -14.45 17.90 9.84
CA ALA A 237 -13.84 18.19 8.54
C ALA A 237 -12.43 17.62 8.41
N ALA A 238 -11.60 17.72 9.45
CA ALA A 238 -10.27 17.13 9.49
C ALA A 238 -10.32 15.60 9.36
N VAL A 239 -11.24 14.94 10.05
CA VAL A 239 -11.44 13.48 9.94
C VAL A 239 -11.85 13.09 8.51
N VAL A 240 -12.82 13.77 7.91
CA VAL A 240 -13.25 13.51 6.53
C VAL A 240 -12.08 13.69 5.56
N TRP A 241 -11.27 14.73 5.75
CA TRP A 241 -10.07 14.95 4.93
C TRP A 241 -9.07 13.80 5.06
N VAL A 242 -8.74 13.38 6.30
CA VAL A 242 -7.82 12.25 6.57
C VAL A 242 -8.33 10.98 5.89
N LEU A 243 -9.60 10.65 6.05
CA LEU A 243 -10.21 9.48 5.43
C LEU A 243 -10.10 9.53 3.90
N THR A 244 -10.38 10.69 3.30
CA THR A 244 -10.25 10.89 1.85
C THR A 244 -8.82 10.66 1.38
N VAL A 245 -7.84 11.24 2.06
CA VAL A 245 -6.41 11.08 1.72
C VAL A 245 -5.99 9.61 1.85
N VAL A 246 -6.36 8.94 2.94
CA VAL A 246 -6.05 7.51 3.16
C VAL A 246 -6.65 6.63 2.06
N MET A 247 -7.91 6.86 1.67
CA MET A 247 -8.58 6.09 0.61
C MET A 247 -7.88 6.28 -0.75
N VAL A 248 -7.56 7.52 -1.12
CA VAL A 248 -6.86 7.82 -2.37
C VAL A 248 -5.46 7.19 -2.38
N LEU A 249 -4.69 7.35 -1.31
CA LEU A 249 -3.35 6.76 -1.21
C LEU A 249 -3.38 5.24 -1.22
N SER A 250 -4.37 4.62 -0.57
CA SER A 250 -4.56 3.17 -0.59
C SER A 250 -4.82 2.66 -2.01
N ALA A 251 -5.72 3.33 -2.75
CA ALA A 251 -6.00 2.99 -4.14
C ALA A 251 -4.76 3.14 -5.03
N LEU A 252 -4.05 4.28 -4.92
CA LEU A 252 -2.83 4.52 -5.68
C LEU A 252 -1.74 3.49 -5.39
N ASN A 253 -1.57 3.12 -4.12
CA ASN A 253 -0.58 2.13 -3.71
C ASN A 253 -0.89 0.73 -4.27
N GLY A 254 -2.16 0.31 -4.27
CA GLY A 254 -2.57 -0.98 -4.86
C GLY A 254 -2.36 -1.03 -6.37
N ILE A 255 -2.70 0.06 -7.10
CA ILE A 255 -2.45 0.18 -8.55
C ILE A 255 -0.94 0.14 -8.82
N PHE A 256 -0.17 0.90 -8.05
CA PHE A 256 1.29 0.93 -8.16
C PHE A 256 1.93 -0.44 -7.90
N GLN A 257 1.53 -1.14 -6.84
CA GLN A 257 2.01 -2.49 -6.54
C GLN A 257 1.74 -3.45 -7.70
N THR A 258 0.57 -3.35 -8.33
CA THR A 258 0.20 -4.18 -9.48
C THR A 258 1.07 -3.88 -10.69
N ALA A 259 1.27 -2.61 -11.03
CA ALA A 259 2.12 -2.18 -12.13
C ALA A 259 3.58 -2.61 -11.94
N LEU A 260 4.09 -2.44 -10.71
CA LEU A 260 5.45 -2.83 -10.35
C LEU A 260 5.64 -4.36 -10.41
N TYR A 261 4.66 -5.12 -9.91
CA TYR A 261 4.67 -6.57 -10.02
C TYR A 261 4.75 -7.01 -11.48
N ARG A 262 3.91 -6.47 -12.37
CA ARG A 262 3.92 -6.80 -13.81
C ARG A 262 5.26 -6.50 -14.45
N HIS A 263 5.85 -5.34 -14.15
CA HIS A 263 7.18 -4.98 -14.61
C HIS A 263 8.25 -5.97 -14.12
N ALA A 264 8.29 -6.25 -12.81
CA ALA A 264 9.27 -7.15 -12.20
C ALA A 264 9.14 -8.60 -12.69
N ALA A 265 7.93 -9.06 -12.95
CA ALA A 265 7.61 -10.39 -13.45
C ALA A 265 7.84 -10.52 -14.97
N GLY A 266 8.08 -9.42 -15.69
CA GLY A 266 8.26 -9.41 -17.14
C GLY A 266 6.97 -9.69 -17.90
N VAL A 267 5.81 -9.40 -17.30
CA VAL A 267 4.51 -9.51 -17.96
C VAL A 267 4.40 -8.35 -18.96
N ALA A 268 4.22 -8.68 -20.24
CA ALA A 268 4.06 -7.68 -21.29
C ALA A 268 2.90 -6.73 -20.94
N ALA A 269 3.11 -5.44 -21.16
CA ALA A 269 2.02 -4.48 -21.06
C ALA A 269 0.99 -4.82 -22.15
N GLY A 270 -0.28 -5.03 -21.74
CA GLY A 270 -1.38 -5.15 -22.68
C GLY A 270 -1.61 -3.85 -23.46
N SER A 271 -2.59 -3.84 -24.35
CA SER A 271 -2.99 -2.66 -25.14
C SER A 271 -3.66 -1.55 -24.32
N GLY A 272 -3.53 -1.58 -22.99
CA GLY A 272 -4.11 -0.60 -22.07
C GLY A 272 -3.45 0.78 -22.12
N PRO A 273 -3.98 1.76 -21.36
CA PRO A 273 -3.48 3.15 -21.32
C PRO A 273 -2.01 3.28 -20.86
N PHE A 274 -1.40 2.18 -20.44
CA PHE A 274 0.05 2.04 -20.24
C PHE A 274 0.61 1.13 -21.34
N GLY A 275 0.64 1.61 -22.57
CA GLY A 275 1.33 0.90 -23.66
C GLY A 275 2.75 0.53 -23.25
N ALA A 276 3.27 -0.56 -23.82
CA ALA A 276 4.62 -1.08 -23.54
C ALA A 276 5.71 0.02 -23.57
N GLY A 277 5.50 1.10 -24.30
CA GLY A 277 6.39 2.25 -24.38
C GLY A 277 6.38 3.16 -23.16
N GLU A 278 5.22 3.42 -22.52
CA GLU A 278 5.13 4.34 -21.38
C GLU A 278 5.63 3.68 -20.09
N LEU A 279 5.29 2.40 -19.86
CA LEU A 279 5.88 1.63 -18.76
C LEU A 279 7.39 1.41 -18.96
N GLN A 280 7.83 1.06 -20.18
CA GLN A 280 9.25 0.97 -20.47
C GLN A 280 9.97 2.32 -20.34
N ALA A 281 9.36 3.42 -20.78
CA ALA A 281 9.93 4.77 -20.63
C ALA A 281 10.02 5.18 -19.16
N ALA A 282 9.04 4.81 -18.32
CA ALA A 282 9.08 5.04 -16.88
C ALA A 282 10.16 4.21 -16.17
N PHE A 283 10.54 3.05 -16.73
CA PHE A 283 11.53 2.14 -16.15
C PHE A 283 12.90 2.13 -16.89
N GLN A 284 13.01 2.75 -18.09
CA GLN A 284 14.31 2.87 -18.78
C GLN A 284 15.16 4.01 -18.22
N PRO A 285 16.49 3.81 -18.07
CA PRO A 285 17.42 4.90 -17.75
C PRO A 285 17.37 5.94 -18.86
N LYS A 286 16.94 7.16 -18.57
CA LYS A 286 17.15 8.32 -19.45
C LYS A 286 18.67 8.60 -19.53
N GLY A 287 19.38 7.97 -20.43
CA GLY A 287 20.82 8.16 -20.54
C GLY A 287 21.49 7.10 -21.41
N GLY A 288 21.19 7.11 -22.69
CA GLY A 288 21.86 6.32 -23.69
C GLY A 288 21.47 6.84 -25.09
N SER A 289 21.78 8.11 -25.39
CA SER A 289 21.78 8.56 -26.78
C SER A 289 22.85 7.77 -27.50
N SER A 290 22.44 6.73 -28.23
CA SER A 290 23.22 6.11 -29.29
C SER A 290 23.43 7.13 -30.44
N GLY A 291 24.30 8.09 -30.19
CA GLY A 291 24.72 9.12 -31.11
C GLY A 291 26.19 9.08 -31.35
N PHE A 292 26.75 7.87 -31.70
CA PHE A 292 28.11 7.84 -32.20
C PHE A 292 28.37 6.60 -33.10
N THR A 293 27.68 6.55 -34.23
CA THR A 293 28.15 5.75 -35.39
C THR A 293 27.62 6.39 -36.67
N ARG A 294 28.21 7.51 -37.05
CA ARG A 294 28.27 7.95 -38.45
C ARG A 294 29.56 8.69 -38.65
N GLY A 295 30.42 8.08 -39.44
CA GLY A 295 31.53 8.77 -40.04
C GLY A 295 32.87 8.06 -39.92
N PHE A 296 33.08 6.97 -40.64
CA PHE A 296 34.35 6.62 -41.27
C PHE A 296 34.06 5.53 -42.30
N ALA A 297 33.61 5.98 -43.48
CA ALA A 297 33.80 5.28 -44.76
C ALA A 297 33.90 6.39 -45.82
N GLY A 298 35.11 6.69 -46.20
CA GLY A 298 35.55 7.55 -47.25
C GLY A 298 37.04 7.37 -47.40
#